data_5f3c748b3c414adc73cf0c634841eecf
#
_entry.id   5f3c748b3c414adc73cf0c634841eecf
#
_cell.length_a   1.000
_cell.length_b   1.000
_cell.length_c   1.000
_cell.angle_alpha   90.00
_cell.angle_beta   90.00
_cell.angle_gamma   90.00
#
_symmetry.space_group_name_H-M   'P 1'
#
loop_
_entity.id
_entity.type
_entity.pdbx_description
1 polymer ?
#
loop_
_entity_poly.entity_id
_entity_poly.type
_entity_poly.pdbx_seq_one_letter_code
_entity_poly.pdbx_strand_id
1 'polypeptide(L)'
;MKDFILRNSERVFALLLTGIFLALLYFGNQKGLHLWFDSGRESGSLSLVMGIFIFFTIALSAGIWIVTDRFLLFVLTKMGYYSEDWSKVVGVIIGKRIAKAPRTRANHFLVVKVGETKRNFFVSQSNFNILEKGDSLWLRKVRVHYKGRVVRTYYELAGRY
;
A
#
# COMPACT_ATOMS: atom_id res chain seq x y z
N MET A 1 -10.16 1.07 -8.37
CA MET A 1 -10.82 2.14 -7.60
C MET A 1 -10.16 2.35 -6.25
N LYS A 2 -9.79 1.32 -5.48
CA LYS A 2 -8.95 1.47 -4.28
C LYS A 2 -7.72 2.29 -4.62
N ASP A 3 -7.03 1.97 -5.72
CA ASP A 3 -5.87 2.70 -6.22
C ASP A 3 -6.21 4.12 -6.72
N PHE A 4 -7.45 4.36 -7.18
CA PHE A 4 -7.90 5.70 -7.61
C PHE A 4 -8.27 6.57 -6.40
N ILE A 5 -9.00 6.00 -5.44
CA ILE A 5 -9.35 6.69 -4.18
C ILE A 5 -8.09 6.95 -3.37
N LEU A 6 -7.19 5.95 -3.24
CA LEU A 6 -5.89 6.09 -2.58
C LEU A 6 -5.03 7.15 -3.29
N ARG A 7 -4.91 7.10 -4.61
CA ARG A 7 -4.07 8.05 -5.37
C ARG A 7 -4.59 9.49 -5.35
N ASN A 8 -5.90 9.69 -5.25
CA ASN A 8 -6.47 11.03 -5.08
C ASN A 8 -6.44 11.49 -3.62
N SER A 9 -6.64 10.58 -2.65
CA SER A 9 -6.45 10.90 -1.23
C SER A 9 -4.98 11.21 -0.93
N GLU A 10 -4.03 10.51 -1.55
CA GLU A 10 -2.60 10.82 -1.47
C GLU A 10 -2.29 12.26 -1.89
N ARG A 11 -2.86 12.71 -3.01
CA ARG A 11 -2.63 14.08 -3.52
C ARG A 11 -3.24 15.15 -2.62
N VAL A 12 -4.50 14.96 -2.23
CA VAL A 12 -5.19 15.88 -1.31
C VAL A 12 -4.47 15.93 0.03
N PHE A 13 -4.02 14.79 0.50
CA PHE A 13 -3.30 14.68 1.77
C PHE A 13 -1.90 15.30 1.69
N ALA A 14 -1.15 15.06 0.61
CA ALA A 14 0.14 15.72 0.39
C ALA A 14 -0.01 17.25 0.35
N LEU A 15 -1.06 17.77 -0.29
CA LEU A 15 -1.36 19.21 -0.31
C LEU A 15 -1.70 19.75 1.08
N LEU A 16 -2.52 19.03 1.86
CA LEU A 16 -2.85 19.42 3.24
C LEU A 16 -1.62 19.42 4.14
N LEU A 17 -0.77 18.38 4.06
CA LEU A 17 0.48 18.33 4.81
C LEU A 17 1.44 19.45 4.43
N THR A 18 1.59 19.69 3.13
CA THR A 18 2.42 20.80 2.66
C THR A 18 1.90 22.14 3.16
N GLY A 19 0.57 22.35 3.16
CA GLY A 19 -0.06 23.54 3.70
C GLY A 19 0.15 23.70 5.23
N ILE A 20 -0.01 22.62 5.99
CA ILE A 20 0.25 22.61 7.45
C ILE A 20 1.74 22.89 7.72
N PHE A 21 2.64 22.28 6.95
CA PHE A 21 4.07 22.48 7.10
C PHE A 21 4.49 23.93 6.81
N LEU A 22 3.97 24.50 5.70
CA LEU A 22 4.22 25.91 5.38
C LEU A 22 3.64 26.85 6.43
N ALA A 23 2.46 26.55 6.96
CA ALA A 23 1.85 27.31 8.05
C ALA A 23 2.69 27.24 9.31
N LEU A 24 3.18 26.04 9.70
CA LEU A 24 4.07 25.86 10.86
C LEU A 24 5.39 26.59 10.68
N LEU A 25 5.99 26.58 9.48
CA LEU A 25 7.19 27.37 9.17
C LEU A 25 6.93 28.86 9.27
N TYR A 26 5.80 29.33 8.74
CA TYR A 26 5.42 30.75 8.79
C TYR A 26 5.18 31.23 10.22
N PHE A 27 4.37 30.52 11.00
CA PHE A 27 4.10 30.86 12.39
C PHE A 27 5.31 30.66 13.30
N GLY A 28 6.12 29.63 13.03
CA GLY A 28 7.36 29.39 13.74
C GLY A 28 8.38 30.50 13.53
N ASN A 29 8.51 30.98 12.30
CA ASN A 29 9.39 32.10 11.98
C ASN A 29 8.93 33.39 12.67
N GLN A 30 7.63 33.65 12.75
CA GLN A 30 7.08 34.81 13.47
C GLN A 30 7.24 34.74 15.00
N LYS A 31 7.28 33.53 15.59
CA LYS A 31 7.33 33.34 17.05
C LYS A 31 8.71 32.98 17.61
N GLY A 32 9.78 33.23 16.86
CA GLY A 32 11.15 33.07 17.37
C GLY A 32 11.82 31.75 17.05
N LEU A 33 11.27 30.92 16.14
CA LEU A 33 11.95 29.72 15.65
C LEU A 33 13.29 30.09 14.95
N HIS A 34 13.38 31.31 14.41
CA HIS A 34 14.62 31.81 13.83
C HIS A 34 15.73 31.96 14.87
N LEU A 35 15.40 32.28 16.13
CA LEU A 35 16.38 32.34 17.23
C LEU A 35 16.99 30.97 17.52
N TRP A 36 16.21 29.92 17.34
CA TRP A 36 16.69 28.55 17.48
C TRP A 36 17.64 28.14 16.32
N PHE A 37 17.35 28.59 15.12
CA PHE A 37 18.21 28.37 13.96
C PHE A 37 19.49 29.22 14.03
N ASP A 38 19.43 30.44 14.53
CA ASP A 38 20.58 31.30 14.70
C ASP A 38 21.52 30.79 15.80
N SER A 39 20.98 30.35 16.94
CA SER A 39 21.78 29.73 18.00
C SER A 39 22.44 28.42 17.57
N GLY A 40 21.78 27.63 16.71
CA GLY A 40 22.34 26.42 16.11
C GLY A 40 23.47 26.69 15.11
N ARG A 41 23.45 27.86 14.48
CA ARG A 41 24.47 28.24 13.49
C ARG A 41 25.81 28.53 14.11
N GLU A 42 25.83 29.13 15.31
CA GLU A 42 27.04 29.40 16.08
C GLU A 42 27.66 28.11 16.62
N SER A 43 26.86 27.09 16.94
CA SER A 43 27.36 25.84 17.55
C SER A 43 27.72 24.74 16.55
N GLY A 44 27.63 24.97 15.25
CA GLY A 44 27.84 23.93 14.22
C GLY A 44 26.81 22.79 14.23
N SER A 45 25.79 22.84 15.09
CA SER A 45 24.77 21.81 15.27
C SER A 45 23.56 21.96 14.33
N LEU A 46 23.57 22.97 13.45
CA LEU A 46 22.46 23.28 12.54
C LEU A 46 22.06 22.09 11.68
N SER A 47 23.03 21.32 11.18
CA SER A 47 22.78 20.14 10.36
C SER A 47 22.08 19.02 11.12
N LEU A 48 22.38 18.85 12.39
CA LEU A 48 21.78 17.84 13.27
C LEU A 48 20.35 18.21 13.63
N VAL A 49 20.09 19.46 13.97
CA VAL A 49 18.75 19.98 14.27
C VAL A 49 17.85 19.89 13.03
N MET A 50 18.33 20.28 11.87
CA MET A 50 17.63 20.14 10.60
C MET A 50 17.34 18.68 10.26
N GLY A 51 18.31 17.78 10.47
CA GLY A 51 18.15 16.35 10.25
C GLY A 51 17.06 15.75 11.14
N ILE A 52 17.05 16.07 12.43
CA ILE A 52 16.02 15.64 13.39
C ILE A 52 14.65 16.16 12.95
N PHE A 53 14.56 17.44 12.60
CA PHE A 53 13.29 18.04 12.17
C PHE A 53 12.72 17.37 10.91
N ILE A 54 13.56 17.13 9.90
CA ILE A 54 13.17 16.43 8.67
C ILE A 54 12.71 15.02 8.99
N PHE A 55 13.45 14.29 9.84
CA PHE A 55 13.07 12.93 10.24
C PHE A 55 11.70 12.88 10.92
N PHE A 56 11.46 13.76 11.90
CA PHE A 56 10.16 13.83 12.58
C PHE A 56 9.03 14.19 11.61
N THR A 57 9.26 15.10 10.67
CA THR A 57 8.26 15.50 9.66
C THR A 57 7.89 14.32 8.77
N ILE A 58 8.87 13.54 8.30
CA ILE A 58 8.64 12.35 7.47
C ILE A 58 7.90 11.28 8.28
N ALA A 59 8.33 10.99 9.50
CA ALA A 59 7.72 9.99 10.37
C ALA A 59 6.25 10.34 10.71
N LEU A 60 5.99 11.61 11.06
CA LEU A 60 4.64 12.11 11.33
C LEU A 60 3.76 12.01 10.07
N SER A 61 4.30 12.39 8.92
CA SER A 61 3.61 12.31 7.63
C SER A 61 3.18 10.89 7.30
N ALA A 62 4.09 9.92 7.46
CA ALA A 62 3.80 8.50 7.23
C ALA A 62 2.74 7.98 8.21
N GLY A 63 2.83 8.34 9.49
CA GLY A 63 1.86 7.96 10.51
C GLY A 63 0.45 8.48 10.21
N ILE A 64 0.33 9.76 9.92
CA ILE A 64 -0.94 10.39 9.55
C ILE A 64 -1.52 9.74 8.29
N TRP A 65 -0.69 9.42 7.29
CA TRP A 65 -1.13 8.78 6.05
C TRP A 65 -1.76 7.40 6.32
N ILE A 66 -1.11 6.57 7.12
CA ILE A 66 -1.63 5.25 7.50
C ILE A 66 -2.98 5.37 8.23
N VAL A 67 -3.08 6.31 9.18
CA VAL A 67 -4.30 6.53 9.95
C VAL A 67 -5.44 7.03 9.05
N THR A 68 -5.14 7.98 8.16
CA THR A 68 -6.15 8.55 7.24
C THR A 68 -6.68 7.50 6.26
N ASP A 69 -5.81 6.64 5.70
CA ASP A 69 -6.22 5.56 4.80
C ASP A 69 -7.17 4.57 5.50
N ARG A 70 -6.83 4.16 6.72
CA ARG A 70 -7.67 3.28 7.55
C ARG A 70 -9.00 3.92 7.93
N PHE A 71 -8.96 5.18 8.33
CA PHE A 71 -10.16 5.93 8.71
C PHE A 71 -11.09 6.12 7.51
N LEU A 72 -10.56 6.49 6.34
CA LEU A 72 -11.34 6.66 5.12
C LEU A 72 -12.03 5.34 4.72
N LEU A 73 -11.31 4.22 4.73
CA LEU A 73 -11.90 2.91 4.46
C LEU A 73 -12.99 2.55 5.48
N PHE A 74 -12.76 2.83 6.76
CA PHE A 74 -13.75 2.61 7.81
C PHE A 74 -15.03 3.42 7.56
N VAL A 75 -14.89 4.72 7.27
CA VAL A 75 -16.03 5.61 6.98
C VAL A 75 -16.79 5.13 5.74
N LEU A 76 -16.10 4.83 4.63
CA LEU A 76 -16.73 4.36 3.40
C LEU A 76 -17.47 3.04 3.59
N THR A 77 -16.93 2.14 4.43
CA THR A 77 -17.59 0.88 4.78
C THR A 77 -18.85 1.14 5.63
N LYS A 78 -18.76 2.00 6.64
CA LYS A 78 -19.89 2.37 7.49
C LYS A 78 -21.01 3.07 6.73
N MET A 79 -20.68 3.87 5.72
CA MET A 79 -21.64 4.51 4.82
C MET A 79 -22.24 3.56 3.78
N GLY A 80 -21.83 2.29 3.75
CA GLY A 80 -22.28 1.31 2.75
C GLY A 80 -21.78 1.58 1.33
N TYR A 81 -20.83 2.49 1.17
CA TYR A 81 -20.24 2.78 -0.14
C TYR A 81 -19.16 1.79 -0.55
N TYR A 82 -18.58 1.06 0.41
CA TYR A 82 -17.56 0.06 0.19
C TYR A 82 -17.96 -1.25 0.85
N SER A 83 -17.95 -2.34 0.08
CA SER A 83 -18.12 -3.71 0.61
C SER A 83 -17.27 -4.68 -0.19
N GLU A 84 -16.85 -5.75 0.44
CA GLU A 84 -16.14 -6.86 -0.19
C GLU A 84 -16.93 -8.15 -0.01
N ASP A 85 -17.27 -8.79 -1.13
CA ASP A 85 -17.83 -10.15 -1.15
C ASP A 85 -16.73 -11.11 -1.57
N TRP A 86 -16.77 -12.31 -1.02
CA TRP A 86 -15.85 -13.34 -1.45
C TRP A 86 -16.58 -14.68 -1.71
N SER A 87 -16.05 -15.43 -2.64
CA SER A 87 -16.50 -16.79 -2.97
C SER A 87 -15.31 -17.70 -3.21
N LYS A 88 -15.45 -18.97 -2.86
CA LYS A 88 -14.44 -19.97 -3.19
C LYS A 88 -14.60 -20.36 -4.66
N VAL A 89 -13.49 -20.45 -5.37
CA VAL A 89 -13.45 -20.92 -6.76
C VAL A 89 -12.25 -21.86 -6.92
N VAL A 90 -12.33 -22.79 -7.87
CA VAL A 90 -11.25 -23.69 -8.20
C VAL A 90 -10.50 -23.15 -9.41
N GLY A 91 -9.18 -23.12 -9.30
CA GLY A 91 -8.29 -22.83 -10.41
C GLY A 91 -7.40 -24.04 -10.70
N VAL A 92 -6.99 -24.22 -11.95
CA VAL A 92 -6.08 -25.30 -12.36
C VAL A 92 -4.74 -24.71 -12.76
N ILE A 93 -3.65 -25.27 -12.25
CA ILE A 93 -2.30 -24.86 -12.59
C ILE A 93 -2.02 -25.28 -14.04
N ILE A 94 -1.77 -24.30 -14.90
CA ILE A 94 -1.45 -24.54 -16.32
C ILE A 94 0.02 -24.33 -16.63
N GLY A 95 0.79 -23.77 -15.69
CA GLY A 95 2.22 -23.56 -15.85
C GLY A 95 2.90 -23.00 -14.62
N LYS A 96 4.21 -23.01 -14.67
CA LYS A 96 5.11 -22.46 -13.66
C LYS A 96 6.04 -21.42 -14.28
N ARG A 97 6.33 -20.34 -13.60
CA ARG A 97 7.23 -19.28 -14.07
C ARG A 97 8.15 -18.82 -12.95
N ILE A 98 9.43 -18.66 -13.29
CA ILE A 98 10.42 -18.05 -12.39
C ILE A 98 10.81 -16.70 -12.99
N ALA A 99 10.65 -15.63 -12.23
CA ALA A 99 11.13 -14.31 -12.58
C ALA A 99 12.39 -14.02 -11.75
N LYS A 100 13.52 -13.84 -12.44
CA LYS A 100 14.78 -13.39 -11.82
C LYS A 100 15.03 -11.95 -12.24
N ALA A 101 15.23 -11.06 -11.29
CA ALA A 101 15.80 -9.74 -11.56
C ALA A 101 17.28 -9.75 -11.15
N PRO A 102 18.15 -8.98 -11.81
CA PRO A 102 19.55 -8.87 -11.44
C PRO A 102 19.68 -8.51 -9.95
N ARG A 103 20.49 -9.27 -9.21
CA ARG A 103 20.78 -9.06 -7.77
C ARG A 103 19.61 -9.29 -6.80
N THR A 104 18.48 -9.89 -7.22
CA THR A 104 17.35 -10.23 -6.35
C THR A 104 17.10 -11.72 -6.27
N ARG A 105 16.40 -12.16 -5.21
CA ARG A 105 15.94 -13.56 -5.10
C ARG A 105 14.94 -13.87 -6.23
N ALA A 106 15.00 -15.10 -6.72
CA ALA A 106 14.04 -15.57 -7.72
C ALA A 106 12.63 -15.55 -7.16
N ASN A 107 11.71 -14.93 -7.89
CA ASN A 107 10.28 -14.94 -7.57
C ASN A 107 9.60 -16.08 -8.32
N HIS A 108 8.86 -16.91 -7.59
CA HIS A 108 8.18 -18.08 -8.11
C HIS A 108 6.70 -17.79 -8.32
N PHE A 109 6.20 -18.08 -9.51
CA PHE A 109 4.81 -17.84 -9.88
C PHE A 109 4.17 -19.10 -10.43
N LEU A 110 2.95 -19.39 -9.99
CA LEU A 110 2.06 -20.35 -10.60
C LEU A 110 1.14 -19.63 -11.57
N VAL A 111 1.05 -20.14 -12.78
CA VAL A 111 0.08 -19.67 -13.78
C VAL A 111 -1.16 -20.54 -13.64
N VAL A 112 -2.24 -19.95 -13.13
CA VAL A 112 -3.48 -20.67 -12.81
C VAL A 112 -4.59 -20.21 -13.76
N LYS A 113 -5.32 -21.14 -14.32
CA LYS A 113 -6.53 -20.90 -15.10
C LYS A 113 -7.72 -20.91 -14.17
N VAL A 114 -8.49 -19.81 -14.17
CA VAL A 114 -9.72 -19.64 -13.38
C VAL A 114 -10.84 -19.30 -14.36
N GLY A 115 -11.68 -20.27 -14.68
CA GLY A 115 -12.60 -20.16 -15.80
C GLY A 115 -11.84 -19.93 -17.10
N GLU A 116 -12.12 -18.85 -17.82
CA GLU A 116 -11.42 -18.50 -19.07
C GLU A 116 -10.17 -17.61 -18.85
N THR A 117 -9.94 -17.12 -17.64
CA THR A 117 -8.85 -16.19 -17.36
C THR A 117 -7.61 -16.88 -16.82
N LYS A 118 -6.43 -16.40 -17.23
CA LYS A 118 -5.13 -16.84 -16.69
C LYS A 118 -4.65 -15.80 -15.69
N ARG A 119 -4.15 -16.25 -14.52
CA ARG A 119 -3.63 -15.40 -13.46
C ARG A 119 -2.31 -15.94 -12.93
N ASN A 120 -1.40 -15.04 -12.59
CA ASN A 120 -0.13 -15.38 -11.97
C ASN A 120 -0.24 -15.18 -10.46
N PHE A 121 0.09 -16.22 -9.69
CA PHE A 121 0.12 -16.19 -8.25
C PHE A 121 1.55 -16.34 -7.75
N PHE A 122 2.00 -15.41 -6.93
CA PHE A 122 3.28 -15.53 -6.24
C PHE A 122 3.16 -16.60 -5.15
N VAL A 123 4.14 -17.50 -5.10
CA VAL A 123 4.20 -18.58 -4.12
C VAL A 123 5.61 -18.73 -3.55
N SER A 124 5.71 -19.36 -2.39
CA SER A 124 7.01 -19.73 -1.82
C SER A 124 7.72 -20.78 -2.71
N GLN A 125 9.03 -20.85 -2.62
CA GLN A 125 9.81 -21.83 -3.35
C GLN A 125 9.38 -23.28 -3.01
N SER A 126 9.04 -23.57 -1.76
CA SER A 126 8.57 -24.90 -1.37
C SER A 126 7.26 -25.28 -2.06
N ASN A 127 6.27 -24.38 -2.07
CA ASN A 127 5.00 -24.59 -2.75
C ASN A 127 5.17 -24.70 -4.27
N PHE A 128 6.07 -23.92 -4.85
CA PHE A 128 6.41 -24.01 -6.26
C PHE A 128 6.98 -25.38 -6.65
N ASN A 129 7.75 -26.00 -5.76
CA ASN A 129 8.33 -27.32 -6.02
C ASN A 129 7.32 -28.46 -5.89
N ILE A 130 6.40 -28.36 -4.92
CA ILE A 130 5.42 -29.40 -4.60
C ILE A 130 4.26 -29.42 -5.59
N LEU A 131 3.75 -28.23 -5.96
CA LEU A 131 2.57 -28.10 -6.82
C LEU A 131 2.95 -28.33 -8.29
N GLU A 132 2.17 -29.13 -9.01
CA GLU A 132 2.43 -29.48 -10.40
C GLU A 132 1.40 -28.92 -11.37
N LYS A 133 1.75 -28.96 -12.67
CA LYS A 133 0.83 -28.61 -13.74
C LYS A 133 -0.30 -29.64 -13.78
N GLY A 134 -1.54 -29.15 -13.74
CA GLY A 134 -2.74 -29.99 -13.66
C GLY A 134 -3.38 -29.98 -12.27
N ASP A 135 -2.63 -29.62 -11.23
CA ASP A 135 -3.17 -29.53 -9.88
C ASP A 135 -4.27 -28.48 -9.76
N SER A 136 -5.25 -28.80 -8.93
CA SER A 136 -6.35 -27.89 -8.63
C SER A 136 -6.07 -27.12 -7.34
N LEU A 137 -6.27 -25.81 -7.39
CA LEU A 137 -6.08 -24.91 -6.25
C LEU A 137 -7.40 -24.26 -5.86
N TRP A 138 -7.63 -24.18 -4.56
CA TRP A 138 -8.70 -23.36 -4.02
C TRP A 138 -8.28 -21.91 -3.97
N LEU A 139 -9.07 -21.07 -4.60
CA LEU A 139 -8.86 -19.63 -4.66
C LEU A 139 -10.04 -18.91 -4.01
N ARG A 140 -9.74 -17.80 -3.36
CA ARG A 140 -10.72 -16.85 -2.89
C ARG A 140 -10.91 -15.78 -3.96
N LYS A 141 -12.08 -15.78 -4.61
CA LYS A 141 -12.47 -14.71 -5.53
C LYS A 141 -13.08 -13.58 -4.71
N VAL A 142 -12.43 -12.42 -4.70
CA VAL A 142 -12.90 -11.23 -3.98
C VAL A 142 -13.47 -10.24 -4.99
N ARG A 143 -14.70 -9.79 -4.75
CA ARG A 143 -15.34 -8.72 -5.49
C ARG A 143 -15.43 -7.49 -4.60
N VAL A 144 -14.91 -6.41 -5.07
CA VAL A 144 -14.98 -5.11 -4.39
C VAL A 144 -16.12 -4.32 -4.98
N HIS A 145 -17.07 -3.94 -4.15
CA HIS A 145 -18.21 -3.11 -4.52
C HIS A 145 -17.96 -1.68 -4.05
N TYR A 146 -18.33 -0.72 -4.90
CA TYR A 146 -18.40 0.68 -4.55
C TYR A 146 -19.72 1.26 -5.07
N LYS A 147 -20.49 1.85 -4.16
CA LYS A 147 -21.86 2.34 -4.47
C LYS A 147 -22.71 1.29 -5.19
N GLY A 148 -22.67 0.05 -4.69
CA GLY A 148 -23.43 -1.09 -5.23
C GLY A 148 -22.93 -1.69 -6.56
N ARG A 149 -21.88 -1.14 -7.16
CA ARG A 149 -21.29 -1.66 -8.42
C ARG A 149 -19.99 -2.39 -8.17
N VAL A 150 -19.79 -3.54 -8.83
CA VAL A 150 -18.51 -4.25 -8.81
C VAL A 150 -17.46 -3.42 -9.56
N VAL A 151 -16.46 -2.95 -8.85
CA VAL A 151 -15.39 -2.10 -9.40
C VAL A 151 -14.09 -2.84 -9.59
N ARG A 152 -13.90 -3.92 -8.85
CA ARG A 152 -12.71 -4.76 -8.94
C ARG A 152 -13.05 -6.20 -8.60
N THR A 153 -12.45 -7.13 -9.34
CA THR A 153 -12.43 -8.56 -8.99
C THR A 153 -10.99 -9.01 -8.99
N TYR A 154 -10.57 -9.66 -7.91
CA TYR A 154 -9.24 -10.26 -7.81
C TYR A 154 -9.32 -11.63 -7.15
N TYR A 155 -8.23 -12.38 -7.24
CA TYR A 155 -8.16 -13.74 -6.73
C TYR A 155 -6.98 -13.84 -5.77
N GLU A 156 -7.17 -14.55 -4.68
CA GLU A 156 -6.15 -14.83 -3.67
C GLU A 156 -6.06 -16.36 -3.47
N LEU A 157 -4.91 -16.86 -3.11
CA LEU A 157 -4.78 -18.25 -2.67
C LEU A 157 -5.55 -18.45 -1.36
N ALA A 158 -6.43 -19.44 -1.31
CA ALA A 158 -7.33 -19.64 -0.18
C ALA A 158 -6.71 -20.32 1.04
N GLY A 159 -5.42 -20.65 1.02
CA GLY A 159 -4.70 -21.27 2.11
C GLY A 159 -3.18 -21.02 2.04
N ARG A 160 -2.52 -21.14 3.17
CA ARG A 160 -1.06 -21.39 3.20
C ARG A 160 -0.88 -22.87 2.90
N TYR A 161 -0.46 -23.17 1.69
CA TYR A 161 0.04 -24.50 1.35
C TYR A 161 1.51 -24.60 1.75
#